data_a3b3688caf9df9be78fa88343c4a136c
#
_entry.id   a3b3688caf9df9be78fa88343c4a136c
#
_cell.length_a   1.000
_cell.length_b   1.000
_cell.length_c   1.000
_cell.angle_alpha   90.00
_cell.angle_beta   90.00
_cell.angle_gamma   90.00
#
_symmetry.space_group_name_H-M   'P 1'
#
loop_
_entity.id
_entity.type
_entity.pdbx_description
1 polymer ?
#
loop_
_entity_poly.entity_id
_entity_poly.type
_entity_poly.pdbx_seq_one_letter_code
_entity_poly.pdbx_strand_id
1 'polypeptide(L)'
;TRVTAVTLLTSLDQAFARELGITGSPSDIVARWAATAVDAGARALVCSPHEVTRLRSSVPSEIHLITPGIRPAGASAHDQRRPSTPAEALADGSDLLVIGRPITGEPDPRAAAIAIAEECRT
;
A
#
# COMPACT_ATOMS: atom_id res chain seq x y z
N THR A 1 6.83 9.52 18.67
CA THR A 1 6.94 9.55 17.19
C THR A 1 7.40 8.20 16.69
N ARG A 2 6.76 7.66 15.65
CA ARG A 2 7.17 6.43 14.97
C ARG A 2 7.68 6.78 13.58
N VAL A 3 8.82 6.23 13.21
CA VAL A 3 9.36 6.42 11.85
C VAL A 3 8.65 5.46 10.91
N THR A 4 8.14 6.00 9.81
CA THR A 4 7.55 5.24 8.70
C THR A 4 8.51 5.28 7.52
N ALA A 5 8.90 4.12 7.03
CA ALA A 5 9.72 4.01 5.84
C ALA A 5 8.84 3.78 4.60
N VAL A 6 9.16 4.48 3.53
CA VAL A 6 8.54 4.24 2.21
C VAL A 6 9.43 3.27 1.46
N THR A 7 8.86 2.16 1.02
CA THR A 7 9.54 1.20 0.16
C THR A 7 9.54 1.68 -1.30
N LEU A 8 9.39 0.80 -2.27
CA LEU A 8 9.31 1.21 -3.66
C LEU A 8 8.00 1.95 -3.93
N LEU A 9 8.08 3.12 -4.59
CA LEU A 9 6.89 3.88 -4.97
C LEU A 9 6.04 3.10 -5.97
N THR A 10 4.73 3.08 -5.77
CA THR A 10 3.77 2.39 -6.66
C THR A 10 3.73 2.97 -8.08
N SER A 11 4.16 4.23 -8.25
CA SER A 11 4.29 4.93 -9.53
C SER A 11 5.58 4.59 -10.29
N LEU A 12 6.55 3.93 -9.65
CA LEU A 12 7.81 3.54 -10.26
C LEU A 12 7.60 2.28 -11.11
N ASP A 13 7.78 2.42 -12.43
CA ASP A 13 7.81 1.27 -13.29
C ASP A 13 9.20 0.60 -13.29
N GLN A 14 9.27 -0.62 -13.84
CA GLN A 14 10.51 -1.39 -13.84
C GLN A 14 11.59 -0.79 -14.74
N ALA A 15 11.21 -0.05 -15.78
CA ALA A 15 12.17 0.61 -16.66
C ALA A 15 12.87 1.76 -15.95
N PHE A 16 12.10 2.61 -15.28
CA PHE A 16 12.63 3.74 -14.50
C PHE A 16 13.46 3.26 -13.29
N ALA A 17 13.04 2.18 -12.64
CA ALA A 17 13.82 1.59 -11.54
C ALA A 17 15.23 1.16 -12.03
N ARG A 18 15.33 0.56 -13.24
CA ARG A 18 16.62 0.18 -13.85
C ARG A 18 17.50 1.39 -14.18
N GLU A 19 16.91 2.48 -14.67
CA GLU A 19 17.65 3.72 -14.92
C GLU A 19 18.27 4.29 -13.65
N LEU A 20 17.61 4.11 -12.50
CA LEU A 20 18.12 4.46 -11.18
C LEU A 20 19.13 3.44 -10.61
N GLY A 21 19.51 2.42 -11.39
CA GLY A 21 20.42 1.36 -10.93
C GLY A 21 19.76 0.36 -9.96
N ILE A 22 18.45 0.37 -9.84
CA ILE A 22 17.70 -0.57 -9.00
C ILE A 22 17.45 -1.85 -9.81
N THR A 23 18.12 -2.94 -9.43
CA THR A 23 18.03 -4.23 -10.11
C THR A 23 17.23 -5.24 -9.30
N GLY A 24 16.50 -6.11 -9.98
CA GLY A 24 15.67 -7.15 -9.40
C GLY A 24 14.17 -6.95 -9.63
N SER A 25 13.36 -7.89 -9.16
CA SER A 25 11.91 -7.74 -9.20
C SER A 25 11.43 -6.68 -8.19
N PRO A 26 10.37 -5.92 -8.46
CA PRO A 26 9.82 -4.96 -7.49
C PRO A 26 9.56 -5.60 -6.12
N SER A 27 9.04 -6.81 -6.10
CA SER A 27 8.73 -7.54 -4.87
C SER A 27 9.99 -7.90 -4.05
N ASP A 28 11.11 -8.25 -4.71
CA ASP A 28 12.37 -8.54 -4.02
C ASP A 28 13.03 -7.26 -3.50
N ILE A 29 12.93 -6.17 -4.25
CA ILE A 29 13.44 -4.85 -3.83
C ILE A 29 12.69 -4.40 -2.60
N VAL A 30 11.36 -4.46 -2.61
CA VAL A 30 10.49 -4.06 -1.49
C VAL A 30 10.81 -4.89 -0.24
N ALA A 31 10.94 -6.22 -0.37
CA ALA A 31 11.25 -7.09 0.76
C ALA A 31 12.62 -6.75 1.38
N ARG A 32 13.64 -6.51 0.54
CA ARG A 32 14.99 -6.15 1.00
C ARG A 32 15.01 -4.78 1.68
N TRP A 33 14.34 -3.78 1.10
CA TRP A 33 14.28 -2.44 1.69
C TRP A 33 13.47 -2.42 2.97
N ALA A 34 12.38 -3.20 3.04
CA ALA A 34 11.60 -3.35 4.26
C ALA A 34 12.43 -3.93 5.41
N ALA A 35 13.20 -5.00 5.16
CA ALA A 35 14.09 -5.57 6.15
C ALA A 35 15.11 -4.55 6.66
N THR A 36 15.80 -3.83 5.75
CA THR A 36 16.75 -2.78 6.11
C THR A 36 16.11 -1.68 6.94
N ALA A 37 14.90 -1.24 6.59
CA ALA A 37 14.20 -0.19 7.33
C ALA A 37 13.79 -0.65 8.74
N VAL A 38 13.30 -1.87 8.88
CA VAL A 38 12.94 -2.47 10.18
C VAL A 38 14.17 -2.63 11.07
N ASP A 39 15.27 -3.12 10.53
CA ASP A 39 16.55 -3.25 11.25
C ASP A 39 17.07 -1.89 11.71
N ALA A 40 16.87 -0.83 10.92
CA ALA A 40 17.19 0.55 11.28
C ALA A 40 16.20 1.20 12.26
N GLY A 41 15.15 0.49 12.68
CA GLY A 41 14.20 0.94 13.70
C GLY A 41 12.89 1.52 13.18
N ALA A 42 12.57 1.40 11.89
CA ALA A 42 11.24 1.76 11.39
C ALA A 42 10.16 0.89 12.05
N ARG A 43 9.01 1.49 12.32
CA ARG A 43 7.87 0.82 12.95
C ARG A 43 6.64 0.77 12.05
N ALA A 44 6.74 1.35 10.86
CA ALA A 44 5.74 1.26 9.83
C ALA A 44 6.40 1.29 8.45
N LEU A 45 5.77 0.64 7.49
CA LEU A 45 6.23 0.55 6.10
C LEU A 45 5.09 0.96 5.17
N VAL A 46 5.38 1.79 4.18
CA VAL A 46 4.47 2.05 3.06
C VAL A 46 4.82 1.10 1.92
N CYS A 47 3.84 0.34 1.48
CA CYS A 47 4.00 -0.65 0.40
C CYS A 47 2.74 -0.72 -0.48
N SER A 48 2.89 -1.20 -1.71
CA SER A 48 1.73 -1.41 -2.58
C SER A 48 0.87 -2.58 -2.10
N PRO A 49 -0.43 -2.64 -2.49
CA PRO A 49 -1.29 -3.78 -2.15
C PRO A 49 -0.70 -5.13 -2.55
N HIS A 50 0.05 -5.17 -3.65
CA HIS A 50 0.62 -6.41 -4.18
C HIS A 50 1.76 -6.99 -3.35
N GLU A 51 2.40 -6.20 -2.49
CA GLU A 51 3.48 -6.64 -1.61
C GLU A 51 3.02 -6.96 -0.19
N VAL A 52 1.79 -6.62 0.20
CA VAL A 52 1.30 -6.74 1.58
C VAL A 52 1.43 -8.17 2.11
N THR A 53 0.88 -9.16 1.40
CA THR A 53 0.93 -10.57 1.82
C THR A 53 2.36 -11.06 2.04
N ARG A 54 3.26 -10.72 1.11
CA ARG A 54 4.67 -11.11 1.21
C ARG A 54 5.36 -10.42 2.38
N LEU A 55 5.14 -9.12 2.55
CA LEU A 55 5.72 -8.36 3.66
C LEU A 55 5.19 -8.86 5.00
N ARG A 56 3.88 -9.10 5.11
CA ARG A 56 3.28 -9.59 6.35
C ARG A 56 3.88 -10.91 6.81
N SER A 57 4.29 -11.77 5.88
CA SER A 57 4.98 -13.04 6.20
C SER A 57 6.46 -12.87 6.53
N SER A 58 7.08 -11.73 6.23
CA SER A 58 8.53 -11.51 6.36
C SER A 58 8.92 -10.46 7.40
N VAL A 59 7.98 -9.61 7.86
CA VAL A 59 8.25 -8.62 8.90
C VAL A 59 7.54 -8.98 10.20
N PRO A 60 8.07 -8.52 11.37
CA PRO A 60 7.40 -8.70 12.66
C PRO A 60 5.97 -8.15 12.67
N SER A 61 5.08 -8.77 13.43
CA SER A 61 3.65 -8.40 13.49
C SER A 61 3.39 -7.00 14.03
N GLU A 62 4.30 -6.45 14.82
CA GLU A 62 4.25 -5.08 15.35
C GLU A 62 4.61 -4.00 14.33
N ILE A 63 5.08 -4.36 13.15
CA ILE A 63 5.34 -3.42 12.05
C ILE A 63 4.05 -3.15 11.30
N HIS A 64 3.61 -1.90 11.29
CA HIS A 64 2.41 -1.50 10.57
C HIS A 64 2.65 -1.42 9.06
N LEU A 65 1.82 -2.07 8.28
CA LEU A 65 1.79 -1.94 6.82
C LEU A 65 0.75 -0.91 6.41
N ILE A 66 1.22 0.15 5.74
CA ILE A 66 0.41 1.27 5.27
C ILE A 66 0.31 1.16 3.74
N THR A 67 -0.91 1.04 3.24
CA THR A 67 -1.13 0.68 1.84
C THR A 67 -1.88 1.77 1.09
N PRO A 68 -1.23 2.52 0.19
CA PRO A 68 -1.86 3.43 -0.74
C PRO A 68 -2.39 2.69 -1.98
N GLY A 69 -3.08 3.42 -2.84
CA GLY A 69 -3.55 2.89 -4.11
C GLY A 69 -4.80 2.04 -4.02
N ILE A 70 -5.52 2.16 -2.93
CA ILE A 70 -6.76 1.44 -2.67
C ILE A 70 -7.92 2.08 -3.42
N ARG A 71 -8.81 1.27 -3.97
CA ARG A 71 -10.02 1.68 -4.69
C ARG A 71 -11.21 0.87 -4.20
N PRO A 72 -12.33 1.52 -3.83
CA PRO A 72 -13.58 0.83 -3.52
C PRO A 72 -14.07 0.00 -4.72
N ALA A 73 -14.83 -1.04 -4.43
CA ALA A 73 -15.47 -1.86 -5.48
C ALA A 73 -16.30 -0.98 -6.41
N GLY A 74 -16.12 -1.14 -7.73
CA GLY A 74 -16.86 -0.37 -8.75
C GLY A 74 -16.30 1.03 -9.07
N ALA A 75 -15.27 1.51 -8.39
CA ALA A 75 -14.60 2.77 -8.75
C ALA A 75 -13.78 2.63 -10.04
N SER A 76 -13.81 3.67 -10.89
CA SER A 76 -13.06 3.67 -12.15
C SER A 76 -11.55 3.57 -11.94
N ALA A 77 -10.90 2.67 -12.67
CA ALA A 77 -9.48 2.33 -12.57
C ALA A 77 -8.55 3.34 -13.30
N HIS A 78 -8.78 4.65 -13.18
CA HIS A 78 -8.15 5.66 -14.04
C HIS A 78 -6.63 5.59 -14.20
N ASP A 79 -5.86 5.13 -13.18
CA ASP A 79 -4.39 5.12 -13.23
C ASP A 79 -3.74 3.85 -12.66
N GLN A 80 -4.51 2.86 -12.21
CA GLN A 80 -3.94 1.66 -11.61
C GLN A 80 -4.32 0.41 -12.37
N ARG A 81 -3.33 -0.30 -12.86
CA ARG A 81 -3.51 -1.51 -13.66
C ARG A 81 -4.17 -2.68 -12.88
N ARG A 82 -4.14 -2.66 -11.56
CA ARG A 82 -4.77 -3.65 -10.66
C ARG A 82 -5.07 -2.99 -9.31
N PRO A 83 -6.20 -2.31 -9.13
CA PRO A 83 -6.57 -1.78 -7.83
C PRO A 83 -6.96 -2.93 -6.90
N SER A 84 -6.57 -2.83 -5.64
CA SER A 84 -7.10 -3.66 -4.56
C SER A 84 -8.23 -2.90 -3.87
N THR A 85 -9.27 -3.62 -3.49
CA THR A 85 -10.36 -3.05 -2.68
C THR A 85 -9.92 -2.87 -1.22
N PRO A 86 -10.60 -2.02 -0.44
CA PRO A 86 -10.34 -1.88 0.99
C PRO A 86 -10.38 -3.22 1.73
N ALA A 87 -11.41 -4.03 1.49
CA ALA A 87 -11.57 -5.34 2.13
C ALA A 87 -10.44 -6.31 1.78
N GLU A 88 -10.06 -6.40 0.50
CA GLU A 88 -8.94 -7.25 0.05
C GLU A 88 -7.62 -6.83 0.69
N ALA A 89 -7.29 -5.54 0.70
CA ALA A 89 -6.04 -5.07 1.27
C ALA A 89 -5.94 -5.35 2.78
N LEU A 90 -7.04 -5.23 3.52
CA LEU A 90 -7.08 -5.60 4.94
C LEU A 90 -6.95 -7.11 5.14
N ALA A 91 -7.63 -7.91 4.33
CA ALA A 91 -7.53 -9.38 4.36
C ALA A 91 -6.11 -9.86 4.05
N ASP A 92 -5.39 -9.18 3.16
CA ASP A 92 -3.99 -9.45 2.83
C ASP A 92 -3.02 -9.07 3.95
N GLY A 93 -3.47 -8.30 4.96
CA GLY A 93 -2.70 -7.96 6.15
C GLY A 93 -2.22 -6.51 6.23
N SER A 94 -2.83 -5.60 5.46
CA SER A 94 -2.61 -4.17 5.65
C SER A 94 -3.24 -3.69 6.97
N ASP A 95 -2.53 -2.83 7.70
CA ASP A 95 -3.04 -2.26 8.95
C ASP A 95 -3.71 -0.90 8.72
N LEU A 96 -3.30 -0.17 7.68
CA LEU A 96 -3.78 1.17 7.41
C LEU A 96 -3.87 1.43 5.90
N LEU A 97 -5.03 1.90 5.47
CA LEU A 97 -5.29 2.21 4.06
C LEU A 97 -5.16 3.71 3.82
N VAL A 98 -4.47 4.09 2.73
CA VAL A 98 -4.41 5.47 2.26
C VAL A 98 -5.32 5.62 1.05
N ILE A 99 -6.43 6.33 1.24
CA ILE A 99 -7.47 6.51 0.23
C ILE A 99 -7.67 8.01 -0.01
N GLY A 100 -7.34 8.47 -1.19
CA GLY A 100 -7.42 9.89 -1.58
C GLY A 100 -8.60 10.16 -2.49
N ARG A 101 -8.36 10.21 -3.80
CA ARG A 101 -9.34 10.57 -4.83
C ARG A 101 -10.71 9.86 -4.74
N PRO A 102 -10.81 8.58 -4.35
CA PRO A 102 -12.12 7.95 -4.14
C PRO A 102 -12.98 8.63 -3.06
N ILE A 103 -12.40 9.42 -2.20
CA ILE A 103 -13.10 10.24 -1.20
C ILE A 103 -13.18 11.69 -1.68
N THR A 104 -12.04 12.29 -1.96
CA THR A 104 -11.95 13.74 -2.21
C THR A 104 -12.47 14.18 -3.58
N GLY A 105 -12.60 13.26 -4.51
CA GLY A 105 -13.15 13.50 -5.84
C GLY A 105 -14.67 13.32 -5.95
N GLU A 106 -15.33 12.84 -4.90
CA GLU A 106 -16.77 12.64 -4.89
C GLU A 106 -17.54 13.93 -4.52
N PRO A 107 -18.76 14.10 -5.04
CA PRO A 107 -19.60 15.26 -4.70
C PRO A 107 -19.90 15.38 -3.20
N ASP A 108 -20.00 14.24 -2.51
CA ASP A 108 -20.12 14.16 -1.04
C ASP A 108 -18.98 13.27 -0.47
N PRO A 109 -17.84 13.88 -0.12
CA PRO A 109 -16.69 13.16 0.41
C PRO A 109 -16.99 12.44 1.74
N ARG A 110 -17.92 12.96 2.53
CA ARG A 110 -18.30 12.32 3.80
C ARG A 110 -19.07 11.02 3.56
N ALA A 111 -20.03 11.03 2.66
CA ALA A 111 -20.78 9.83 2.30
C ALA A 111 -19.85 8.77 1.69
N ALA A 112 -18.92 9.20 0.82
CA ALA A 112 -17.91 8.30 0.23
C ALA A 112 -17.01 7.67 1.31
N ALA A 113 -16.54 8.44 2.27
CA ALA A 113 -15.70 7.92 3.35
C ALA A 113 -16.46 6.92 4.24
N ILE A 114 -17.75 7.17 4.52
CA ILE A 114 -18.60 6.25 5.28
C ILE A 114 -18.78 4.93 4.52
N ALA A 115 -19.12 4.98 3.24
CA ALA A 115 -19.29 3.79 2.42
C ALA A 115 -18.01 2.92 2.38
N ILE A 116 -16.85 3.54 2.23
CA ILE A 116 -15.55 2.85 2.28
C ILE A 116 -15.29 2.23 3.65
N ALA A 117 -15.62 2.94 4.73
CA ALA A 117 -15.45 2.41 6.08
C ALA A 117 -16.38 1.21 6.36
N GLU A 118 -17.55 1.17 5.75
CA GLU A 118 -18.47 0.02 5.80
C GLU A 118 -17.91 -1.16 5.02
N GLU A 119 -17.35 -0.94 3.83
CA GLU A 119 -16.66 -1.96 3.04
C GLU A 119 -15.50 -2.62 3.81
N CYS A 120 -14.77 -1.85 4.63
CA CYS A 120 -13.70 -2.38 5.48
C CYS A 120 -14.17 -3.32 6.60
N ARG A 121 -15.46 -3.34 6.92
CA ARG A 121 -16.03 -4.17 8.00
C ARG A 121 -16.57 -5.53 7.53
N THR A 122 -16.68 -5.68 6.24
CA THR A 122 -17.17 -6.92 5.62
C THR A 122 -16.04 -7.88 5.33
#